data_92257bb4ec69290422d2adb746af3b90
#
_entry.id   92257bb4ec69290422d2adb746af3b90
#
_cell.length_a   1.000
_cell.length_b   1.000
_cell.length_c   1.000
_cell.angle_alpha   90.00
_cell.angle_beta   90.00
_cell.angle_gamma   90.00
#
_symmetry.space_group_name_H-M   'P 1'
#
loop_
_entity.id
_entity.type
_entity.pdbx_description
1 polymer ?
#
loop_
_entity_poly.entity_id
_entity_poly.type
_entity_poly.pdbx_seq_one_letter_code
_entity_poly.pdbx_strand_id
1 'polypeptide(L)'
;MAIFYLVRHGQPDYSPCDERGYIGHGRSLAPLSEEGMKQAERTAKDVRLIGADIIVSSPYTRALQTAAIISKKTGIDIKVEMDIHEWMPDLTFQFKNFTECLQLTEDFNKHRGVYPKGETPRWESLQHLRERVRKVADKYADYNKVIIVCHGMVIRTLTYAEEIKPAEIIECEYVLGQPDCIYSFA
;
A
#
# COMPACT_ATOMS: atom_id res chain seq x y z
N MET A 1 10.69 -18.22 -7.04
CA MET A 1 9.25 -17.83 -7.13
C MET A 1 8.73 -17.76 -5.71
N ALA A 2 8.22 -16.62 -5.31
CA ALA A 2 7.61 -16.41 -3.99
C ALA A 2 6.09 -16.29 -4.13
N ILE A 3 5.35 -16.65 -3.09
CA ILE A 3 3.92 -16.36 -2.97
C ILE A 3 3.80 -15.13 -2.06
N PHE A 4 3.32 -14.02 -2.61
CA PHE A 4 3.01 -12.82 -1.85
C PHE A 4 1.53 -12.79 -1.48
N TYR A 5 1.26 -12.62 -0.19
CA TYR A 5 -0.05 -12.26 0.32
C TYR A 5 -0.07 -10.77 0.57
N LEU A 6 -0.60 -10.04 -0.45
CA LEU A 6 -0.69 -8.59 -0.44
C LEU A 6 -1.92 -8.18 0.38
N VAL A 7 -1.69 -7.52 1.50
CA VAL A 7 -2.75 -7.10 2.42
C VAL A 7 -2.90 -5.58 2.35
N ARG A 8 -4.07 -5.09 1.91
CA ARG A 8 -4.39 -3.68 2.08
C ARG A 8 -4.58 -3.39 3.57
N HIS A 9 -4.05 -2.27 4.06
CA HIS A 9 -4.31 -1.84 5.45
C HIS A 9 -5.82 -1.78 5.76
N GLY A 10 -6.19 -1.96 7.02
CA GLY A 10 -7.57 -1.76 7.52
C GLY A 10 -8.04 -0.32 7.33
N GLN A 11 -9.33 -0.07 7.54
CA GLN A 11 -9.92 1.26 7.41
C GLN A 11 -9.20 2.27 8.32
N PRO A 12 -8.68 3.39 7.76
CA PRO A 12 -8.02 4.43 8.55
C PRO A 12 -9.04 5.39 9.19
N ASP A 13 -8.62 6.03 10.28
CA ASP A 13 -9.29 7.18 10.88
C ASP A 13 -8.44 8.43 10.66
N TYR A 14 -8.91 9.36 9.85
CA TYR A 14 -8.22 10.63 9.57
C TYR A 14 -8.58 11.75 10.57
N SER A 15 -9.57 11.56 11.45
CA SER A 15 -10.03 12.59 12.41
C SER A 15 -8.89 13.16 13.26
N PRO A 16 -7.96 12.35 13.82
CA PRO A 16 -6.84 12.89 14.59
C PRO A 16 -5.88 13.75 13.77
N CYS A 17 -5.77 13.50 12.46
CA CYS A 17 -4.95 14.33 11.57
C CYS A 17 -5.66 15.63 11.22
N ASP A 18 -6.97 15.58 10.97
CA ASP A 18 -7.80 16.74 10.65
C ASP A 18 -7.87 17.72 11.84
N GLU A 19 -8.07 17.22 13.06
CA GLU A 19 -8.06 18.02 14.30
C GLU A 19 -6.74 18.75 14.55
N ARG A 20 -5.62 18.20 14.09
CA ARG A 20 -4.27 18.79 14.22
C ARG A 20 -3.87 19.63 13.02
N GLY A 21 -4.72 19.76 12.01
CA GLY A 21 -4.42 20.45 10.78
C GLY A 21 -3.26 19.85 9.97
N TYR A 22 -3.05 18.51 10.08
CA TYR A 22 -1.99 17.85 9.33
C TYR A 22 -2.30 17.84 7.83
N ILE A 23 -1.32 18.25 7.04
CA ILE A 23 -1.38 18.26 5.57
C ILE A 23 -0.35 17.32 4.97
N GLY A 24 -0.49 17.01 3.69
CA GLY A 24 0.46 16.20 2.94
C GLY A 24 0.79 14.88 3.63
N HIS A 25 2.06 14.57 3.80
CA HIS A 25 2.51 13.35 4.47
C HIS A 25 2.17 13.27 5.96
N GLY A 26 1.86 14.38 6.63
CA GLY A 26 1.34 14.37 8.00
C GLY A 26 0.06 13.54 8.13
N ARG A 27 -0.74 13.46 7.07
CA ARG A 27 -1.94 12.61 7.00
C ARG A 27 -1.63 11.10 6.97
N SER A 28 -0.40 10.72 6.66
CA SER A 28 0.04 9.32 6.71
C SER A 28 0.20 8.77 8.13
N LEU A 29 0.16 9.67 9.15
CA LEU A 29 0.10 9.31 10.56
C LEU A 29 -1.29 8.84 11.01
N ALA A 30 -2.30 8.90 10.16
CA ALA A 30 -3.66 8.42 10.45
C ALA A 30 -3.63 6.96 10.92
N PRO A 31 -4.18 6.67 12.13
CA PRO A 31 -4.27 5.31 12.66
C PRO A 31 -5.40 4.53 11.98
N LEU A 32 -5.54 3.26 12.34
CA LEU A 32 -6.74 2.49 12.06
C LEU A 32 -7.93 3.01 12.87
N SER A 33 -9.11 3.01 12.26
CA SER A 33 -10.37 3.15 12.99
C SER A 33 -10.66 1.88 13.82
N GLU A 34 -11.64 1.94 14.72
CA GLU A 34 -12.08 0.73 15.44
C GLU A 34 -12.50 -0.38 14.48
N GLU A 35 -13.22 -0.03 13.41
CA GLU A 35 -13.57 -1.02 12.39
C GLU A 35 -12.33 -1.52 11.64
N GLY A 36 -11.37 -0.64 11.34
CA GLY A 36 -10.09 -1.03 10.74
C GLY A 36 -9.31 -2.03 11.59
N MET A 37 -9.30 -1.87 12.91
CA MET A 37 -8.69 -2.83 13.83
C MET A 37 -9.41 -4.20 13.78
N LYS A 38 -10.74 -4.21 13.81
CA LYS A 38 -11.55 -5.44 13.67
C LYS A 38 -11.33 -6.13 12.31
N GLN A 39 -11.20 -5.35 11.23
CA GLN A 39 -10.86 -5.88 9.91
C GLN A 39 -9.50 -6.58 9.93
N ALA A 40 -8.46 -5.94 10.47
CA ALA A 40 -7.12 -6.51 10.59
C ALA A 40 -7.11 -7.78 11.48
N GLU A 41 -7.90 -7.82 12.57
CA GLU A 41 -8.05 -8.98 13.43
C GLU A 41 -8.73 -10.18 12.72
N ARG A 42 -9.70 -9.90 11.83
CA ARG A 42 -10.30 -10.94 10.97
C ARG A 42 -9.28 -11.50 9.99
N THR A 43 -8.55 -10.62 9.31
CA THR A 43 -7.51 -10.98 8.35
C THR A 43 -6.38 -11.77 9.01
N ALA A 44 -5.97 -11.42 10.22
CA ALA A 44 -4.94 -12.13 10.98
C ALA A 44 -5.29 -13.60 11.29
N LYS A 45 -6.55 -14.01 11.15
CA LYS A 45 -7.02 -15.39 11.35
C LYS A 45 -7.04 -16.21 10.06
N ASP A 46 -6.75 -15.57 8.91
CA ASP A 46 -6.79 -16.26 7.62
C ASP A 46 -5.68 -17.31 7.53
N VAL A 47 -6.08 -18.54 7.17
CA VAL A 47 -5.16 -19.68 7.09
C VAL A 47 -4.06 -19.50 6.06
N ARG A 48 -4.28 -18.65 5.05
CA ARG A 48 -3.27 -18.33 4.02
C ARG A 48 -2.03 -17.66 4.61
N LEU A 49 -2.15 -16.98 5.74
CA LEU A 49 -1.04 -16.27 6.40
C LEU A 49 -0.19 -17.18 7.28
N ILE A 50 -0.67 -18.40 7.62
CA ILE A 50 0.05 -19.33 8.47
C ILE A 50 1.32 -19.81 7.77
N GLY A 51 2.44 -19.79 8.50
CA GLY A 51 3.74 -20.27 8.03
C GLY A 51 4.38 -19.37 6.97
N ALA A 52 4.01 -18.09 6.91
CA ALA A 52 4.77 -17.12 6.14
C ALA A 52 6.13 -16.86 6.78
N ASP A 53 7.14 -16.61 5.94
CA ASP A 53 8.52 -16.45 6.37
C ASP A 53 8.74 -15.08 7.04
N ILE A 54 7.99 -14.06 6.62
CA ILE A 54 8.16 -12.66 7.07
C ILE A 54 6.92 -11.83 6.76
N ILE A 55 6.70 -10.77 7.56
CA ILE A 55 5.77 -9.68 7.25
C ILE A 55 6.59 -8.47 6.81
N VAL A 56 6.33 -7.96 5.62
CA VAL A 56 6.88 -6.70 5.09
C VAL A 56 5.80 -5.63 5.17
N SER A 57 6.08 -4.49 5.81
CA SER A 57 5.08 -3.44 6.02
C SER A 57 5.52 -2.10 5.45
N SER A 58 4.56 -1.38 4.87
CA SER A 58 4.67 0.06 4.63
C SER A 58 4.93 0.82 5.94
N PRO A 59 5.66 1.95 5.90
CA PRO A 59 5.94 2.76 7.10
C PRO A 59 4.72 3.55 7.61
N TYR A 60 3.62 3.62 6.84
CA TYR A 60 2.46 4.40 7.24
C TYR A 60 1.72 3.76 8.41
N THR A 61 1.28 4.57 9.38
CA THR A 61 0.72 4.12 10.67
C THR A 61 -0.37 3.06 10.50
N ARG A 62 -1.34 3.28 9.60
CA ARG A 62 -2.43 2.33 9.33
C ARG A 62 -1.94 0.96 8.85
N ALA A 63 -0.87 0.94 8.03
CA ALA A 63 -0.29 -0.32 7.54
C ALA A 63 0.53 -1.02 8.64
N LEU A 64 1.33 -0.28 9.40
CA LEU A 64 2.08 -0.80 10.54
C LEU A 64 1.16 -1.39 11.62
N GLN A 65 0.04 -0.72 11.93
CA GLN A 65 -0.94 -1.27 12.88
C GLN A 65 -1.58 -2.56 12.37
N THR A 66 -1.93 -2.61 11.06
CA THR A 66 -2.45 -3.83 10.43
C THR A 66 -1.40 -4.95 10.52
N ALA A 67 -0.15 -4.66 10.17
CA ALA A 67 0.96 -5.62 10.25
C ALA A 67 1.21 -6.09 11.70
N ALA A 68 1.16 -5.19 12.68
CA ALA A 68 1.34 -5.52 14.10
C ALA A 68 0.23 -6.46 14.61
N ILE A 69 -1.02 -6.26 14.20
CA ILE A 69 -2.14 -7.14 14.56
C ILE A 69 -1.91 -8.55 13.95
N ILE A 70 -1.48 -8.62 12.68
CA ILE A 70 -1.17 -9.88 12.01
C ILE A 70 0.03 -10.56 12.70
N SER A 71 1.12 -9.83 12.96
CA SER A 71 2.31 -10.34 13.63
C SER A 71 2.00 -10.89 15.03
N LYS A 72 1.21 -10.17 15.82
CA LYS A 72 0.78 -10.63 17.16
C LYS A 72 0.03 -11.96 17.09
N LYS A 73 -0.74 -12.18 16.02
CA LYS A 73 -1.53 -13.41 15.85
C LYS A 73 -0.72 -14.58 15.29
N THR A 74 0.21 -14.29 14.38
CA THR A 74 0.99 -15.31 13.64
C THR A 74 2.35 -15.63 14.28
N GLY A 75 2.87 -14.73 15.13
CA GLY A 75 4.22 -14.81 15.68
C GLY A 75 5.32 -14.47 14.67
N ILE A 76 4.98 -13.93 13.50
CA ILE A 76 5.94 -13.61 12.43
C ILE A 76 6.47 -12.20 12.61
N ASP A 77 7.80 -12.02 12.44
CA ASP A 77 8.47 -10.73 12.55
C ASP A 77 8.08 -9.77 11.42
N ILE A 78 8.11 -8.47 11.74
CA ILE A 78 7.83 -7.39 10.78
C ILE A 78 9.14 -6.74 10.34
N LYS A 79 9.28 -6.56 9.02
CA LYS A 79 10.27 -5.68 8.42
C LYS A 79 9.58 -4.50 7.74
N VAL A 80 10.03 -3.29 8.04
CA VAL A 80 9.49 -2.07 7.44
C VAL A 80 10.31 -1.70 6.21
N GLU A 81 9.62 -1.50 5.08
CA GLU A 81 10.23 -1.05 3.83
C GLU A 81 9.61 0.29 3.42
N MET A 82 10.48 1.31 3.25
CA MET A 82 10.04 2.67 2.90
C MET A 82 9.32 2.72 1.55
N ASP A 83 9.83 2.03 0.56
CA ASP A 83 9.42 2.15 -0.84
C ASP A 83 8.08 1.44 -1.17
N ILE A 84 7.40 0.85 -0.18
CA ILE A 84 6.01 0.37 -0.31
C ILE A 84 4.99 1.27 0.40
N HIS A 85 5.35 2.55 0.66
CA HIS A 85 4.36 3.56 1.05
C HIS A 85 3.34 3.78 -0.06
N GLU A 86 2.15 4.35 0.26
CA GLU A 86 1.13 4.61 -0.76
C GLU A 86 1.63 5.60 -1.82
N TRP A 87 1.00 5.57 -2.99
CA TRP A 87 1.19 6.54 -4.05
C TRP A 87 1.15 7.98 -3.50
N MET A 88 2.03 8.82 -4.00
CA MET A 88 2.14 10.22 -3.58
C MET A 88 1.27 11.11 -4.48
N PRO A 89 0.12 11.58 -3.97
CA PRO A 89 -0.76 12.45 -4.73
C PRO A 89 -0.17 13.82 -4.98
N ASP A 90 0.78 14.26 -4.15
CA ASP A 90 1.41 15.57 -4.26
C ASP A 90 2.87 15.51 -3.81
N LEU A 91 3.80 15.60 -4.76
CA LEU A 91 5.24 15.58 -4.51
C LEU A 91 5.76 16.81 -3.75
N THR A 92 4.93 17.85 -3.64
CA THR A 92 5.25 19.04 -2.81
C THR A 92 4.83 18.87 -1.35
N PHE A 93 4.08 17.79 -1.03
CA PHE A 93 3.54 17.50 0.30
C PHE A 93 2.60 18.56 0.87
N GLN A 94 1.91 19.31 0.00
CA GLN A 94 1.08 20.45 0.40
C GLN A 94 -0.43 20.21 0.28
N PHE A 95 -0.88 19.04 -0.19
CA PHE A 95 -2.32 18.76 -0.27
C PHE A 95 -2.96 18.81 1.13
N LYS A 96 -4.11 19.48 1.25
CA LYS A 96 -4.68 19.85 2.54
C LYS A 96 -5.72 18.87 3.07
N ASN A 97 -6.44 18.22 2.16
CA ASN A 97 -7.60 17.40 2.51
C ASN A 97 -7.86 16.30 1.48
N PHE A 98 -8.87 15.48 1.78
CA PHE A 98 -9.24 14.37 0.94
C PHE A 98 -9.75 14.81 -0.45
N THR A 99 -10.44 15.95 -0.53
CA THR A 99 -10.96 16.47 -1.81
C THR A 99 -9.82 16.81 -2.78
N GLU A 100 -8.78 17.49 -2.31
CA GLU A 100 -7.57 17.74 -3.12
C GLU A 100 -6.90 16.42 -3.56
N CYS A 101 -6.81 15.45 -2.64
CA CYS A 101 -6.25 14.13 -2.96
C CYS A 101 -7.05 13.44 -4.07
N LEU A 102 -8.40 13.50 -4.02
CA LEU A 102 -9.26 12.94 -5.08
C LEU A 102 -9.03 13.64 -6.43
N GLN A 103 -8.95 14.97 -6.45
CA GLN A 103 -8.68 15.72 -7.69
C GLN A 103 -7.35 15.31 -8.33
N LEU A 104 -6.31 15.13 -7.51
CA LEU A 104 -5.00 14.67 -7.98
C LEU A 104 -5.04 13.21 -8.47
N THR A 105 -5.86 12.37 -7.84
CA THR A 105 -6.11 11.00 -8.29
C THR A 105 -6.86 10.96 -9.63
N GLU A 106 -7.87 11.82 -9.78
CA GLU A 106 -8.60 11.95 -11.05
C GLU A 106 -7.68 12.41 -12.18
N ASP A 107 -6.79 13.37 -11.91
CA ASP A 107 -5.80 13.84 -12.87
C ASP A 107 -4.80 12.73 -13.24
N PHE A 108 -4.29 11.99 -12.25
CA PHE A 108 -3.46 10.80 -12.48
C PHE A 108 -4.17 9.77 -13.36
N ASN A 109 -5.43 9.45 -13.08
CA ASN A 109 -6.22 8.48 -13.83
C ASN A 109 -6.47 8.96 -15.26
N LYS A 110 -6.84 10.23 -15.44
CA LYS A 110 -7.04 10.87 -16.75
C LYS A 110 -5.81 10.76 -17.65
N HIS A 111 -4.62 10.96 -17.09
CA HIS A 111 -3.36 10.87 -17.80
C HIS A 111 -2.73 9.45 -17.74
N ARG A 112 -3.47 8.45 -17.22
CA ARG A 112 -3.02 7.06 -17.07
C ARG A 112 -1.65 6.92 -16.41
N GLY A 113 -1.42 7.75 -15.38
CA GLY A 113 -0.19 7.75 -14.60
C GLY A 113 1.05 8.32 -15.33
N VAL A 114 0.87 8.97 -16.46
CA VAL A 114 1.98 9.57 -17.24
C VAL A 114 1.78 11.08 -17.33
N TYR A 115 2.78 11.85 -16.94
CA TYR A 115 2.72 13.31 -17.05
C TYR A 115 2.76 13.77 -18.50
N PRO A 116 1.95 14.78 -18.88
CA PRO A 116 2.07 15.46 -20.16
C PRO A 116 3.48 16.04 -20.36
N LYS A 117 3.98 15.94 -21.59
CA LYS A 117 5.32 16.41 -21.91
C LYS A 117 5.44 17.93 -21.69
N GLY A 118 6.45 18.33 -20.90
CA GLY A 118 6.74 19.73 -20.60
C GLY A 118 6.07 20.28 -19.33
N GLU A 119 5.23 19.51 -18.68
CA GLU A 119 4.64 19.87 -17.37
C GLU A 119 5.54 19.47 -16.21
N THR A 120 5.50 20.22 -15.11
CA THR A 120 6.19 19.84 -13.87
C THR A 120 5.36 18.79 -13.14
N PRO A 121 5.94 17.63 -12.82
CA PRO A 121 5.23 16.58 -12.10
C PRO A 121 4.73 17.07 -10.74
N ARG A 122 3.42 16.92 -10.51
CA ARG A 122 2.81 17.20 -9.22
C ARG A 122 2.56 15.93 -8.40
N TRP A 123 2.17 14.85 -9.04
CA TRP A 123 1.95 13.55 -8.42
C TRP A 123 3.02 12.52 -8.86
N GLU A 124 3.15 11.45 -8.11
CA GLU A 124 4.05 10.34 -8.45
C GLU A 124 3.57 9.61 -9.71
N SER A 125 4.44 9.50 -10.73
CA SER A 125 4.09 8.75 -11.95
C SER A 125 3.91 7.25 -11.67
N LEU A 126 3.10 6.58 -12.49
CA LEU A 126 2.93 5.13 -12.41
C LEU A 126 4.26 4.38 -12.58
N GLN A 127 5.13 4.90 -13.46
CA GLN A 127 6.46 4.32 -13.66
C GLN A 127 7.28 4.38 -12.36
N HIS A 128 7.35 5.53 -11.71
CA HIS A 128 8.11 5.68 -10.46
C HIS A 128 7.54 4.80 -9.34
N LEU A 129 6.20 4.75 -9.19
CA LEU A 129 5.52 3.86 -8.25
C LEU A 129 5.90 2.39 -8.50
N ARG A 130 5.88 1.93 -9.75
CA ARG A 130 6.28 0.57 -10.12
C ARG A 130 7.73 0.27 -9.81
N GLU A 131 8.64 1.18 -10.18
CA GLU A 131 10.08 1.00 -9.97
C GLU A 131 10.44 0.84 -8.49
N ARG A 132 9.89 1.69 -7.60
CA ARG A 132 10.19 1.59 -6.17
C ARG A 132 9.57 0.35 -5.52
N VAL A 133 8.32 0.02 -5.88
CA VAL A 133 7.65 -1.17 -5.35
C VAL A 133 8.35 -2.44 -5.81
N ARG A 134 8.77 -2.52 -7.08
CA ARG A 134 9.51 -3.66 -7.62
C ARG A 134 10.84 -3.85 -6.90
N LYS A 135 11.61 -2.79 -6.63
CA LYS A 135 12.86 -2.88 -5.86
C LYS A 135 12.66 -3.55 -4.50
N VAL A 136 11.51 -3.33 -3.86
CA VAL A 136 11.18 -4.02 -2.61
C VAL A 136 10.77 -5.46 -2.88
N ALA A 137 9.86 -5.71 -3.82
CA ALA A 137 9.40 -7.05 -4.14
C ALA A 137 10.56 -7.99 -4.50
N ASP A 138 11.52 -7.51 -5.28
CA ASP A 138 12.71 -8.27 -5.70
C ASP A 138 13.57 -8.74 -4.52
N LYS A 139 13.65 -7.98 -3.41
CA LYS A 139 14.37 -8.40 -2.19
C LYS A 139 13.79 -9.67 -1.56
N TYR A 140 12.52 -9.95 -1.82
CA TYR A 140 11.79 -11.07 -1.21
C TYR A 140 11.41 -12.17 -2.22
N ALA A 141 11.89 -12.10 -3.45
CA ALA A 141 11.59 -13.05 -4.51
C ALA A 141 12.09 -14.49 -4.24
N ASP A 142 13.10 -14.63 -3.37
CA ASP A 142 13.69 -15.93 -2.98
C ASP A 142 13.03 -16.54 -1.73
N TYR A 143 12.09 -15.84 -1.09
CA TYR A 143 11.29 -16.38 0.00
C TYR A 143 10.22 -17.33 -0.55
N ASN A 144 9.70 -18.23 0.30
CA ASN A 144 8.59 -19.09 -0.12
C ASN A 144 7.25 -18.35 0.00
N LYS A 145 7.02 -17.71 1.15
CA LYS A 145 5.76 -17.06 1.49
C LYS A 145 6.00 -15.73 2.22
N VAL A 146 5.51 -14.63 1.68
CA VAL A 146 5.68 -13.29 2.24
C VAL A 146 4.33 -12.61 2.41
N ILE A 147 4.08 -12.04 3.59
CA ILE A 147 2.93 -11.15 3.81
C ILE A 147 3.40 -9.72 3.56
N ILE A 148 2.78 -9.00 2.63
CA ILE A 148 3.10 -7.59 2.34
C ILE A 148 1.91 -6.72 2.72
N VAL A 149 2.04 -5.97 3.82
CA VAL A 149 0.99 -5.05 4.29
C VAL A 149 1.24 -3.67 3.72
N CYS A 150 0.38 -3.24 2.83
CA CYS A 150 0.58 -2.01 2.06
C CYS A 150 -0.77 -1.35 1.66
N HIS A 151 -0.88 -0.82 0.47
CA HIS A 151 -1.92 0.10 0.02
C HIS A 151 -2.51 -0.31 -1.34
N GLY A 152 -3.65 0.27 -1.68
CA GLY A 152 -4.38 -0.11 -2.89
C GLY A 152 -3.58 0.11 -4.18
N MET A 153 -2.95 1.28 -4.34
CA MET A 153 -2.19 1.55 -5.57
C MET A 153 -0.88 0.74 -5.64
N VAL A 154 -0.25 0.46 -4.49
CA VAL A 154 0.92 -0.43 -4.41
C VAL A 154 0.56 -1.85 -4.85
N ILE A 155 -0.54 -2.42 -4.35
CA ILE A 155 -1.01 -3.77 -4.74
C ILE A 155 -1.23 -3.85 -6.25
N ARG A 156 -1.87 -2.82 -6.85
CA ARG A 156 -2.13 -2.77 -8.30
C ARG A 156 -0.87 -2.72 -9.17
N THR A 157 0.30 -2.41 -8.61
CA THR A 157 1.57 -2.50 -9.36
C THR A 157 2.13 -3.91 -9.43
N LEU A 158 1.72 -4.79 -8.52
CA LEU A 158 2.22 -6.17 -8.43
C LEU A 158 1.26 -7.19 -9.05
N THR A 159 -0.05 -6.89 -9.00
CA THR A 159 -1.08 -7.77 -9.56
C THR A 159 -2.29 -6.97 -10.02
N TYR A 160 -3.05 -7.51 -10.97
CA TYR A 160 -4.30 -6.89 -11.41
C TYR A 160 -5.37 -7.03 -10.33
N ALA A 161 -5.97 -5.89 -9.93
CA ALA A 161 -7.10 -5.86 -9.03
C ALA A 161 -7.95 -4.59 -9.27
N GLU A 162 -9.24 -4.76 -9.57
CA GLU A 162 -10.17 -3.64 -9.76
C GLU A 162 -10.57 -3.01 -8.44
N GLU A 163 -11.10 -3.82 -7.53
CA GLU A 163 -11.48 -3.41 -6.19
C GLU A 163 -10.62 -4.15 -5.17
N ILE A 164 -10.18 -3.45 -4.15
CA ILE A 164 -9.44 -4.02 -3.03
C ILE A 164 -10.03 -3.43 -1.74
N LYS A 165 -10.71 -4.24 -0.95
CA LYS A 165 -11.33 -3.80 0.30
C LYS A 165 -10.30 -3.58 1.41
N PRO A 166 -10.59 -2.76 2.43
CA PRO A 166 -9.72 -2.65 3.61
C PRO A 166 -9.47 -4.01 4.26
N ALA A 167 -8.22 -4.29 4.59
CA ALA A 167 -7.70 -5.54 5.14
C ALA A 167 -7.92 -6.79 4.26
N GLU A 168 -8.23 -6.63 2.98
CA GLU A 168 -8.32 -7.73 2.02
C GLU A 168 -6.94 -8.30 1.69
N ILE A 169 -6.90 -9.62 1.46
CA ILE A 169 -5.72 -10.36 1.03
C ILE A 169 -5.84 -10.68 -0.44
N ILE A 170 -4.91 -10.20 -1.24
CA ILE A 170 -4.74 -10.56 -2.66
C ILE A 170 -3.51 -11.46 -2.77
N GLU A 171 -3.68 -12.66 -3.32
CA GLU A 171 -2.57 -13.56 -3.58
C GLU A 171 -1.89 -13.19 -4.91
N CYS A 172 -0.57 -13.21 -4.91
CA CYS A 172 0.24 -12.89 -6.08
C CYS A 172 1.47 -13.80 -6.11
N GLU A 173 1.62 -14.58 -7.17
CA GLU A 173 2.89 -15.24 -7.48
C GLU A 173 3.89 -14.20 -7.98
N TYR A 174 5.09 -14.19 -7.41
CA TYR A 174 6.13 -13.24 -7.78
C TYR A 174 7.41 -13.95 -8.23
N VAL A 175 7.92 -13.50 -9.35
CA VAL A 175 9.21 -13.96 -9.91
C VAL A 175 10.11 -12.75 -10.12
N LEU A 176 11.37 -12.85 -9.72
CA LEU A 176 12.38 -11.81 -9.94
C LEU A 176 12.41 -11.39 -11.40
N GLY A 177 12.28 -10.09 -11.64
CA GLY A 177 12.33 -9.52 -12.99
C GLY A 177 11.08 -9.75 -13.84
N GLN A 178 9.95 -10.20 -13.24
CA GLN A 178 8.70 -10.35 -14.01
C GLN A 178 8.25 -9.02 -14.64
N PRO A 179 7.55 -9.06 -15.79
CA PRO A 179 7.03 -7.85 -16.43
C PRO A 179 5.95 -7.18 -15.58
N ASP A 180 5.70 -5.90 -15.86
CA ASP A 180 4.62 -5.16 -15.21
C ASP A 180 3.27 -5.79 -15.52
N CYS A 181 2.43 -5.93 -14.50
CA CYS A 181 1.03 -6.29 -14.69
C CYS A 181 0.23 -5.12 -15.29
N ILE A 182 -0.95 -5.45 -15.82
CA ILE A 182 -1.92 -4.41 -16.24
C ILE A 182 -2.36 -3.66 -14.99
N TYR A 183 -2.20 -2.33 -15.00
CA TYR A 183 -2.64 -1.47 -13.90
C TYR A 183 -4.12 -1.12 -14.06
N SER A 184 -4.91 -1.29 -13.00
CA SER A 184 -6.29 -0.85 -12.95
C SER A 184 -6.37 0.61 -12.49
N PHE A 185 -6.95 1.47 -13.35
CA PHE A 185 -7.24 2.87 -13.05
C PHE A 185 -8.69 3.06 -12.55
N ALA A 186 -9.20 2.07 -11.84
CA ALA A 186 -10.54 2.10 -11.25
C ALA A 186 -10.65 3.08 -10.07
#